data_a411e47547f087ae4322afc9f4bd3d9b
#
_entry.id   a411e47547f087ae4322afc9f4bd3d9b
#
_cell.length_a   1.000
_cell.length_b   1.000
_cell.length_c   1.000
_cell.angle_alpha   90.00
_cell.angle_beta   90.00
_cell.angle_gamma   90.00
#
_symmetry.space_group_name_H-M   'P 1'
#
loop_
_entity.id
_entity.type
_entity.pdbx_description
1 polymer ?
#
loop_
_entity_poly.entity_id
_entity_poly.type
_entity_poly.pdbx_seq_one_letter_code
_entity_poly.pdbx_strand_id
1 'polypeptide(L)'
;MIGIGLDAVEIGRFREALKRHPRIVDRVFTEFEREDLAKRDDPVPGFAARFAVREAVMKALGAGIGDVAFAEIGVRRAETGQPHLELTGAAARLAEMRGVKGWKISITHTDNTAMAVVAAL
;
A
#
# COMPACT_ATOMS: atom_id res chain seq x y z
N MET A 1 0.43 -2.56 -20.68
CA MET A 1 -0.03 -2.41 -19.29
C MET A 1 -1.03 -3.51 -18.98
N ILE A 2 -0.82 -4.23 -17.89
CA ILE A 2 -1.66 -5.36 -17.47
C ILE A 2 -2.88 -4.89 -16.68
N GLY A 3 -2.70 -3.89 -15.84
CA GLY A 3 -3.80 -3.38 -15.02
C GLY A 3 -3.47 -2.05 -14.39
N ILE A 4 -4.51 -1.40 -13.88
CA ILE A 4 -4.39 -0.12 -13.18
C ILE A 4 -5.30 -0.14 -11.95
N GLY A 5 -4.85 0.48 -10.87
CA GLY A 5 -5.65 0.63 -9.66
C GLY A 5 -5.53 2.03 -9.11
N LEU A 6 -6.61 2.50 -8.56
CA LEU A 6 -6.69 3.81 -7.90
C LEU A 6 -7.47 3.63 -6.61
N ASP A 7 -6.97 4.23 -5.53
CA ASP A 7 -7.67 4.21 -4.26
C ASP A 7 -7.46 5.50 -3.49
N ALA A 8 -8.43 5.84 -2.65
CA ALA A 8 -8.38 7.01 -1.80
C ALA A 8 -8.84 6.59 -0.39
N VAL A 9 -8.12 7.08 0.62
CA VAL A 9 -8.38 6.75 2.02
C VAL A 9 -8.54 8.05 2.79
N GLU A 10 -9.65 8.19 3.51
CA GLU A 10 -9.85 9.32 4.41
C GLU A 10 -8.97 9.14 5.65
N ILE A 11 -8.07 10.09 5.87
CA ILE A 11 -7.06 10.00 6.94
C ILE A 11 -7.73 9.98 8.32
N GLY A 12 -8.76 10.80 8.53
CA GLY A 12 -9.47 10.84 9.81
C GLY A 12 -10.12 9.51 10.16
N ARG A 13 -10.78 8.87 9.20
CA ARG A 13 -11.38 7.54 9.39
C ARG A 13 -10.34 6.48 9.66
N PHE A 14 -9.23 6.55 8.95
CA PHE A 14 -8.13 5.61 9.13
C PHE A 14 -7.51 5.76 10.52
N ARG A 15 -7.34 7.01 10.97
CA ARG A 15 -6.85 7.31 12.32
C ARG A 15 -7.74 6.70 13.40
N GLU A 16 -9.05 6.84 13.25
CA GLU A 16 -10.01 6.25 14.20
C GLU A 16 -9.95 4.71 14.17
N ALA A 17 -9.80 4.11 12.98
CA ALA A 17 -9.66 2.67 12.86
C ALA A 17 -8.40 2.16 13.57
N LEU A 18 -7.27 2.88 13.44
CA LEU A 18 -6.03 2.51 14.13
C LEU A 18 -6.15 2.64 15.65
N LYS A 19 -6.89 3.63 16.14
CA LYS A 19 -7.15 3.77 17.58
C LYS A 19 -7.96 2.61 18.11
N ARG A 20 -8.98 2.17 17.38
CA ARG A 20 -9.84 1.04 17.79
C ARG A 20 -9.15 -0.31 17.62
N HIS A 21 -8.28 -0.43 16.62
CA HIS A 21 -7.61 -1.68 16.27
C HIS A 21 -6.13 -1.46 16.05
N PRO A 22 -5.35 -1.20 17.13
CA PRO A 22 -3.93 -0.87 16.98
C PRO A 22 -3.09 -1.99 16.35
N ARG A 23 -3.57 -3.24 16.38
CA ARG A 23 -2.90 -4.37 15.75
C ARG A 23 -2.91 -4.32 14.22
N ILE A 24 -3.73 -3.45 13.62
CA ILE A 24 -3.72 -3.25 12.17
C ILE A 24 -2.31 -2.91 11.69
N VAL A 25 -1.59 -2.08 12.44
CA VAL A 25 -0.23 -1.66 12.09
C VAL A 25 0.69 -2.87 11.91
N ASP A 26 0.64 -3.83 12.83
CA ASP A 26 1.50 -5.01 12.76
C ASP A 26 1.04 -6.04 11.73
N ARG A 27 -0.27 -6.12 11.48
CA ARG A 27 -0.84 -7.14 10.58
C ARG A 27 -0.83 -6.74 9.12
N VAL A 28 -0.96 -5.46 8.84
CA VAL A 28 -1.14 -4.94 7.47
C VAL A 28 0.16 -4.45 6.87
N PHE A 29 1.00 -3.79 7.67
CA PHE A 29 2.20 -3.13 7.18
C PHE A 29 3.45 -3.95 7.45
N THR A 30 4.43 -3.86 6.55
CA THR A 30 5.70 -4.56 6.68
C THR A 30 6.56 -3.88 7.76
N GLU A 31 7.56 -4.62 8.25
CA GLU A 31 8.47 -4.11 9.27
C GLU A 31 9.20 -2.85 8.80
N PHE A 32 9.69 -2.82 7.56
CA PHE A 32 10.40 -1.65 7.07
C PHE A 32 9.48 -0.44 6.91
N GLU A 33 8.20 -0.64 6.59
CA GLU A 33 7.23 0.45 6.56
C GLU A 33 6.99 1.01 7.96
N ARG A 34 6.83 0.14 8.95
CA ARG A 34 6.64 0.57 10.33
C ARG A 34 7.85 1.33 10.86
N GLU A 35 9.05 0.86 10.55
CA GLU A 35 10.29 1.53 10.94
C GLU A 35 10.43 2.91 10.30
N ASP A 36 10.13 3.00 9.01
CA ASP A 36 10.20 4.26 8.28
C ASP A 36 9.20 5.28 8.82
N LEU A 37 7.97 4.85 9.10
CA LEU A 37 6.92 5.74 9.57
C LEU A 37 7.04 6.08 11.05
N ALA A 38 7.69 5.25 11.85
CA ALA A 38 7.93 5.53 13.26
C ALA A 38 8.79 6.78 13.49
N LYS A 39 9.53 7.21 12.48
CA LYS A 39 10.37 8.42 12.54
C LYS A 39 9.58 9.71 12.38
N ARG A 40 8.32 9.63 11.98
CA ARG A 40 7.47 10.80 11.72
C ARG A 40 6.71 11.19 12.97
N ASP A 41 6.50 12.51 13.16
CA ASP A 41 5.70 13.03 14.27
C ASP A 41 4.28 12.49 14.22
N ASP A 42 3.67 12.49 13.05
CA ASP A 42 2.37 11.87 12.82
C ASP A 42 2.50 10.82 11.70
N PRO A 43 2.55 9.53 12.04
CA PRO A 43 2.70 8.49 11.04
C PRO A 43 1.42 8.12 10.30
N VAL A 44 0.26 8.58 10.77
CA VAL A 44 -1.04 8.13 10.23
C VAL A 44 -1.23 8.45 8.75
N PRO A 45 -0.94 9.67 8.26
CA PRO A 45 -1.07 9.93 6.82
C PRO A 45 -0.21 8.99 5.97
N GLY A 46 0.99 8.66 6.43
CA GLY A 46 1.88 7.70 5.74
C GLY A 46 1.31 6.29 5.72
N PHE A 47 0.72 5.83 6.81
CA PHE A 47 0.05 4.53 6.85
C PHE A 47 -1.17 4.53 5.94
N ALA A 48 -1.97 5.59 5.96
CA ALA A 48 -3.14 5.70 5.09
C ALA A 48 -2.76 5.63 3.61
N ALA A 49 -1.69 6.35 3.22
CA ALA A 49 -1.18 6.32 1.84
C ALA A 49 -0.73 4.93 1.43
N ARG A 50 -0.01 4.22 2.30
CA ARG A 50 0.44 2.86 2.02
C ARG A 50 -0.71 1.85 2.01
N PHE A 51 -1.74 2.09 2.80
CA PHE A 51 -2.96 1.30 2.72
C PHE A 51 -3.65 1.50 1.37
N ALA A 52 -3.73 2.75 0.90
CA ALA A 52 -4.27 3.06 -0.42
C ALA A 52 -3.50 2.34 -1.54
N VAL A 53 -2.17 2.24 -1.43
CA VAL A 53 -1.36 1.47 -2.38
C VAL A 53 -1.78 0.01 -2.41
N ARG A 54 -2.00 -0.60 -1.26
CA ARG A 54 -2.42 -2.01 -1.18
C ARG A 54 -3.74 -2.25 -1.88
N GLU A 55 -4.72 -1.40 -1.63
CA GLU A 55 -6.02 -1.48 -2.29
C GLU A 55 -5.89 -1.26 -3.81
N ALA A 56 -5.07 -0.30 -4.21
CA ALA A 56 -4.84 -0.03 -5.63
C ALA A 56 -4.15 -1.20 -6.33
N VAL A 57 -3.20 -1.87 -5.67
CA VAL A 57 -2.54 -3.08 -6.20
C VAL A 57 -3.56 -4.19 -6.41
N MET A 58 -4.43 -4.41 -5.44
CA MET A 58 -5.47 -5.44 -5.55
C MET A 58 -6.41 -5.15 -6.71
N LYS A 59 -6.80 -3.90 -6.90
CA LYS A 59 -7.61 -3.48 -8.06
C LYS A 59 -6.88 -3.72 -9.38
N ALA A 60 -5.59 -3.37 -9.44
CA ALA A 60 -4.78 -3.56 -10.66
C ALA A 60 -4.63 -5.04 -11.02
N LEU A 61 -4.58 -5.92 -10.02
CA LEU A 61 -4.49 -7.37 -10.21
C LEU A 61 -5.85 -8.03 -10.40
N GLY A 62 -6.94 -7.33 -10.15
CA GLY A 62 -8.26 -7.94 -10.12
C GLY A 62 -8.41 -8.96 -8.99
N ALA A 63 -7.66 -8.76 -7.90
CA ALA A 63 -7.68 -9.65 -6.75
C ALA A 63 -8.83 -9.29 -5.81
N GLY A 64 -9.48 -10.32 -5.26
CA GLY A 64 -10.49 -10.14 -4.24
C GLY A 64 -9.92 -10.31 -2.82
N ILE A 65 -10.77 -10.06 -1.83
CA ILE A 65 -10.44 -10.29 -0.43
C ILE A 65 -10.12 -11.78 -0.24
N GLY A 66 -8.98 -12.06 0.39
CA GLY A 66 -8.53 -13.43 0.64
C GLY A 66 -7.61 -14.02 -0.41
N ASP A 67 -7.51 -13.40 -1.59
CA ASP A 67 -6.58 -13.85 -2.64
C ASP A 67 -5.14 -13.53 -2.30
N VAL A 68 -4.92 -12.40 -1.65
CA VAL A 68 -3.60 -11.95 -1.18
C VAL A 68 -3.73 -11.34 0.20
N ALA A 69 -2.66 -11.38 0.99
CA ALA A 69 -2.61 -10.71 2.28
C ALA A 69 -2.04 -9.30 2.13
N PHE A 70 -2.58 -8.34 2.86
CA PHE A 70 -2.08 -6.97 2.83
C PHE A 70 -0.59 -6.88 3.18
N ALA A 71 -0.12 -7.68 4.12
CA ALA A 71 1.28 -7.69 4.54
C ALA A 71 2.24 -8.18 3.44
N GLU A 72 1.71 -8.79 2.38
CA GLU A 72 2.51 -9.24 1.23
C GLU A 72 2.79 -8.11 0.23
N ILE A 73 2.22 -6.94 0.47
CA ILE A 73 2.39 -5.75 -0.37
C ILE A 73 3.06 -4.69 0.48
N GLY A 74 4.22 -4.22 0.08
CA GLY A 74 4.96 -3.21 0.82
C GLY A 74 5.42 -2.07 -0.05
N VAL A 75 5.57 -0.89 0.55
CA VAL A 75 6.14 0.29 -0.11
C VAL A 75 7.45 0.60 0.56
N ARG A 76 8.52 0.59 -0.22
CA ARG A 76 9.86 0.97 0.22
C ARG A 76 10.28 2.24 -0.48
N ARG A 77 10.84 3.19 0.25
CA ARG A 77 11.41 4.40 -0.37
C ARG A 77 12.85 4.15 -0.77
N ALA A 78 13.19 4.54 -2.00
CA ALA A 78 14.57 4.60 -2.45
C ALA A 78 15.28 5.79 -1.79
N GLU A 79 16.59 5.86 -1.91
CA GLU A 79 17.38 7.00 -1.41
C GLU A 79 16.92 8.32 -2.02
N THR A 80 16.43 8.30 -3.25
CA THR A 80 15.85 9.47 -3.92
C THR A 80 14.51 9.91 -3.33
N GLY A 81 13.92 9.11 -2.43
CA GLY A 81 12.59 9.35 -1.89
C GLY A 81 11.46 8.76 -2.72
N GLN A 82 11.78 8.24 -3.92
CA GLN A 82 10.77 7.64 -4.79
C GLN A 82 10.25 6.32 -4.20
N PRO A 83 8.92 6.13 -4.13
CA PRO A 83 8.37 4.89 -3.61
C PRO A 83 8.49 3.75 -4.62
N HIS A 84 8.82 2.56 -4.12
CA HIS A 84 8.84 1.32 -4.88
C HIS A 84 7.94 0.30 -4.23
N LEU A 85 7.28 -0.51 -5.06
CA LEU A 85 6.42 -1.58 -4.60
C LEU A 85 7.22 -2.87 -4.47
N GLU A 86 7.06 -3.55 -3.34
CA GLU A 86 7.61 -4.88 -3.12
C GLU A 86 6.46 -5.85 -2.83
N LEU A 87 6.40 -6.94 -3.58
CA LEU A 87 5.43 -8.00 -3.38
C LEU A 87 6.14 -9.27 -2.92
N THR A 88 5.49 -9.98 -2.00
CA THR A 88 5.95 -11.29 -1.53
C THR A 88 4.79 -12.28 -1.56
N GLY A 89 5.08 -13.55 -1.33
CA GLY A 89 4.07 -14.58 -1.13
C GLY A 89 3.04 -14.70 -2.24
N ALA A 90 1.78 -14.82 -1.87
CA ALA A 90 0.67 -14.99 -2.80
C ALA A 90 0.50 -13.80 -3.72
N ALA A 91 0.76 -12.58 -3.24
CA ALA A 91 0.67 -11.37 -4.05
C ALA A 91 1.70 -11.41 -5.20
N ALA A 92 2.94 -11.79 -4.90
CA ALA A 92 3.98 -11.94 -5.91
C ALA A 92 3.63 -13.02 -6.94
N ARG A 93 3.13 -14.16 -6.48
CA ARG A 93 2.72 -15.25 -7.36
C ARG A 93 1.57 -14.86 -8.27
N LEU A 94 0.57 -14.16 -7.73
CA LEU A 94 -0.57 -13.70 -8.52
C LEU A 94 -0.11 -12.71 -9.60
N ALA A 95 0.76 -11.77 -9.26
CA ALA A 95 1.31 -10.82 -10.20
C ALA A 95 2.05 -11.54 -11.34
N GLU A 96 2.86 -12.53 -11.02
CA GLU A 96 3.58 -13.34 -12.00
C GLU A 96 2.62 -14.09 -12.90
N MET A 97 1.59 -14.72 -12.34
CA MET A 97 0.56 -15.44 -13.11
C MET A 97 -0.20 -14.53 -14.07
N ARG A 98 -0.36 -13.26 -13.72
CA ARG A 98 -1.02 -12.26 -14.55
C ARG A 98 -0.08 -11.63 -15.59
N GLY A 99 1.19 -12.04 -15.60
CA GLY A 99 2.18 -11.53 -16.55
C GLY A 99 2.75 -10.16 -16.19
N VAL A 100 2.60 -9.73 -14.96
CA VAL A 100 3.13 -8.44 -14.51
C VAL A 100 4.66 -8.52 -14.40
N LYS A 101 5.36 -7.63 -15.09
CA LYS A 101 6.83 -7.56 -15.12
C LYS A 101 7.40 -6.39 -14.34
N GLY A 102 6.56 -5.45 -13.95
CA GLY A 102 6.98 -4.28 -13.21
C GLY A 102 5.80 -3.49 -12.72
N TRP A 103 6.10 -2.53 -11.86
CA TRP A 103 5.10 -1.68 -11.23
C TRP A 103 5.52 -0.23 -11.28
N LYS A 104 4.54 0.64 -11.46
CA LYS A 104 4.70 2.08 -11.24
C LYS A 104 3.66 2.50 -10.23
N ILE A 105 4.08 3.28 -9.26
CA ILE A 105 3.15 3.80 -8.25
C ILE A 105 3.36 5.30 -8.09
N SER A 106 2.28 5.99 -7.76
CA SER A 106 2.31 7.39 -7.38
C SER A 106 1.40 7.58 -6.18
N ILE A 107 1.87 8.33 -5.21
CA ILE A 107 1.18 8.54 -3.94
C ILE A 107 1.09 10.05 -3.70
N THR A 108 -0.06 10.50 -3.25
CA THR A 108 -0.23 11.89 -2.82
C THR A 108 -1.20 11.94 -1.65
N HIS A 109 -1.13 13.02 -0.88
CA HIS A 109 -2.12 13.24 0.16
C HIS A 109 -2.37 14.74 0.39
N THR A 110 -3.56 15.03 0.85
CA THR A 110 -3.94 16.32 1.42
C THR A 110 -4.00 16.15 2.94
N ASP A 111 -4.51 17.16 3.64
CA ASP A 111 -4.73 17.04 5.09
C ASP A 111 -5.77 15.96 5.41
N ASN A 112 -6.70 15.70 4.50
CA ASN A 112 -7.85 14.83 4.75
C ASN A 112 -7.82 13.50 4.02
N THR A 113 -7.10 13.41 2.90
CA THR A 113 -7.19 12.24 2.01
C THR A 113 -5.81 11.81 1.53
N ALA A 114 -5.53 10.52 1.61
CA ALA A 114 -4.37 9.90 0.98
C ALA A 114 -4.85 9.15 -0.27
N MET A 115 -4.09 9.27 -1.36
CA MET A 115 -4.46 8.66 -2.63
C MET A 115 -3.27 7.94 -3.24
N ALA A 116 -3.55 6.86 -3.96
CA ALA A 116 -2.53 6.12 -4.68
C ALA A 116 -3.04 5.68 -6.04
N VAL A 117 -2.18 5.73 -7.04
CA VAL A 117 -2.41 5.10 -8.33
C VAL A 117 -1.29 4.09 -8.57
N VAL A 118 -1.66 2.94 -9.10
CA VAL A 118 -0.75 1.82 -9.35
C VAL A 118 -0.97 1.32 -10.76
N ALA A 119 0.12 1.15 -11.50
CA ALA A 119 0.10 0.53 -12.81
C ALA A 119 0.88 -0.78 -12.76
N ALA A 120 0.24 -1.87 -13.17
CA ALA A 120 0.87 -3.18 -13.37
C ALA A 120 1.31 -3.27 -14.83
N LEU A 121 2.61 -3.41 -15.08
CA LEU A 121 3.20 -3.37 -16.42
C LEU A 121 3.55 -4.75 -16.96
#